data_7f9f283e5e3e54200091dc654c3ad8b4
#
_entry.id   7f9f283e5e3e54200091dc654c3ad8b4
#
_cell.length_a   1.000
_cell.length_b   1.000
_cell.length_c   1.000
_cell.angle_alpha   90.00
_cell.angle_beta   90.00
_cell.angle_gamma   90.00
#
_symmetry.space_group_name_H-M   'P 1'
#
loop_
_entity.id
_entity.type
_entity.pdbx_description
1 polymer ?
#
loop_
_entity_poly.entity_id
_entity_poly.type
_entity_poly.pdbx_seq_one_letter_code
_entity_poly.pdbx_strand_id
1 'polypeptide(L)'
;MGLRDRSLRGRHHRRYDLLADTSRQWRLLDLQALDTRLDQIAHRRSTLPELAELRGLDAQTSVLDDDLVRARTALGDVQREIVKAETDVELVLERSARDQARMQAGVGTAKDMQALQHEVDSLARRQATLEDIELEVMERAEGLAADVSRLESARDQLTIKIDELKALRDRAIAELDAEVEQIGYSRGDVQAGVGEDLVGLYEKIRASSGGIGAAVLRQRRCGGCNLELNQVDINRITAAAQDEVLRCEECRRILIRTSESGI
;
A
#
# COMPACT_ATOMS: atom_id res chain seq x y z
N MET A 1 -20.16 -63.10 -50.13
CA MET A 1 -20.50 -63.57 -48.78
C MET A 1 -19.37 -63.10 -47.84
N GLY A 2 -19.50 -62.01 -47.16
CA GLY A 2 -18.46 -61.38 -46.32
C GLY A 2 -19.11 -60.87 -45.08
N LEU A 3 -18.85 -61.51 -43.98
CA LEU A 3 -19.24 -61.12 -42.65
C LEU A 3 -18.47 -59.86 -42.20
N ARG A 4 -19.19 -58.79 -41.91
CA ARG A 4 -18.62 -57.58 -41.33
C ARG A 4 -18.59 -57.75 -39.77
N ASP A 5 -17.39 -57.93 -39.29
CA ASP A 5 -17.13 -57.86 -37.86
C ASP A 5 -17.07 -56.35 -37.44
N ARG A 6 -18.07 -55.93 -36.72
CA ARG A 6 -18.13 -54.61 -36.11
C ARG A 6 -17.67 -54.75 -34.65
N SER A 7 -16.37 -54.76 -34.42
CA SER A 7 -15.83 -54.56 -33.09
C SER A 7 -15.80 -53.06 -32.79
N LEU A 8 -16.86 -52.58 -32.21
CA LEU A 8 -16.89 -51.30 -31.54
C LEU A 8 -16.03 -51.39 -30.25
N ARG A 9 -14.73 -51.16 -30.39
CA ARG A 9 -13.86 -50.96 -29.25
C ARG A 9 -14.17 -49.60 -28.69
N GLY A 10 -14.97 -49.58 -27.60
CA GLY A 10 -15.15 -48.42 -26.73
C GLY A 10 -13.77 -47.89 -26.32
N ARG A 11 -13.51 -46.63 -26.61
CA ARG A 11 -12.36 -45.92 -26.07
C ARG A 11 -12.59 -45.80 -24.56
N HIS A 12 -12.10 -46.77 -23.79
CA HIS A 12 -11.95 -46.61 -22.35
C HIS A 12 -10.96 -45.46 -22.15
N HIS A 13 -11.44 -44.35 -21.72
CA HIS A 13 -10.63 -43.35 -21.06
C HIS A 13 -9.91 -44.07 -19.91
N ARG A 14 -8.62 -44.35 -20.07
CA ARG A 14 -7.80 -44.73 -18.91
C ARG A 14 -7.81 -43.58 -17.97
N ARG A 15 -8.75 -43.59 -17.04
CA ARG A 15 -8.63 -42.83 -15.78
C ARG A 15 -7.41 -43.42 -15.10
N TYR A 16 -6.41 -42.63 -14.82
CA TYR A 16 -5.36 -42.99 -13.89
C TYR A 16 -6.04 -43.05 -12.51
N ASP A 17 -6.52 -44.22 -12.16
CA ASP A 17 -7.11 -44.47 -10.85
C ASP A 17 -5.93 -44.49 -9.87
N LEU A 18 -5.70 -43.36 -9.18
CA LEU A 18 -4.72 -43.28 -8.12
C LEU A 18 -5.28 -44.09 -6.94
N LEU A 19 -4.47 -44.99 -6.40
CA LEU A 19 -4.81 -45.74 -5.20
C LEU A 19 -4.03 -45.18 -4.03
N ALA A 20 -4.72 -44.93 -2.92
CA ALA A 20 -4.14 -44.48 -1.69
C ALA A 20 -4.96 -45.05 -0.54
N ASP A 21 -4.30 -45.63 0.47
CA ASP A 21 -5.03 -46.14 1.63
C ASP A 21 -5.86 -45.03 2.32
N THR A 22 -6.89 -45.46 3.04
CA THR A 22 -7.86 -44.55 3.67
C THR A 22 -7.19 -43.57 4.64
N SER A 23 -6.11 -43.96 5.32
CA SER A 23 -5.39 -43.08 6.24
C SER A 23 -4.69 -41.92 5.51
N ARG A 24 -4.08 -42.21 4.35
CA ARG A 24 -3.47 -41.20 3.47
C ARG A 24 -4.53 -40.22 2.90
N GLN A 25 -5.70 -40.78 2.52
CA GLN A 25 -6.81 -39.93 2.02
C GLN A 25 -7.33 -38.99 3.11
N TRP A 26 -7.49 -39.46 4.34
CA TRP A 26 -7.94 -38.61 5.45
C TRP A 26 -6.94 -37.50 5.77
N ARG A 27 -5.64 -37.78 5.73
CA ARG A 27 -4.60 -36.76 5.92
C ARG A 27 -4.66 -35.62 4.87
N LEU A 28 -5.29 -35.83 3.72
CA LEU A 28 -5.55 -34.73 2.79
C LEU A 28 -6.50 -33.67 3.37
N LEU A 29 -7.40 -34.04 4.25
CA LEU A 29 -8.27 -33.06 4.94
C LEU A 29 -7.46 -32.22 5.92
N ASP A 30 -6.50 -32.81 6.62
CA ASP A 30 -5.60 -32.09 7.50
C ASP A 30 -4.70 -31.16 6.68
N LEU A 31 -4.15 -31.65 5.56
CA LEU A 31 -3.36 -30.82 4.64
C LEU A 31 -4.18 -29.65 4.09
N GLN A 32 -5.43 -29.90 3.67
CA GLN A 32 -6.34 -28.84 3.22
C GLN A 32 -6.66 -27.83 4.32
N ALA A 33 -6.82 -28.26 5.56
CA ALA A 33 -7.08 -27.35 6.68
C ALA A 33 -5.89 -26.41 6.91
N LEU A 34 -4.67 -26.93 6.89
CA LEU A 34 -3.43 -26.14 7.00
C LEU A 34 -3.29 -25.15 5.83
N ASP A 35 -3.51 -25.63 4.60
CA ASP A 35 -3.45 -24.78 3.41
C ASP A 35 -4.51 -23.66 3.42
N THR A 36 -5.72 -23.99 3.86
CA THR A 36 -6.78 -22.98 4.03
C THR A 36 -6.37 -21.91 5.05
N ARG A 37 -5.68 -22.32 6.14
CA ARG A 37 -5.17 -21.40 7.13
C ARG A 37 -4.09 -20.49 6.56
N LEU A 38 -3.16 -21.02 5.78
CA LEU A 38 -2.15 -20.23 5.06
C LEU A 38 -2.78 -19.20 4.12
N ASP A 39 -3.81 -19.60 3.35
CA ASP A 39 -4.54 -18.69 2.46
C ASP A 39 -5.25 -17.57 3.25
N GLN A 40 -5.84 -17.89 4.42
CA GLN A 40 -6.43 -16.90 5.32
C GLN A 40 -5.41 -15.91 5.87
N ILE A 41 -4.23 -16.41 6.29
CA ILE A 41 -3.13 -15.56 6.77
C ILE A 41 -2.64 -14.64 5.64
N ALA A 42 -2.45 -15.15 4.43
CA ALA A 42 -2.07 -14.35 3.26
C ALA A 42 -3.10 -13.25 2.96
N HIS A 43 -4.39 -13.59 3.07
CA HIS A 43 -5.46 -12.60 2.93
C HIS A 43 -5.39 -11.54 4.05
N ARG A 44 -5.30 -11.94 5.32
CA ARG A 44 -5.17 -11.00 6.45
C ARG A 44 -3.97 -10.07 6.27
N ARG A 45 -2.81 -10.61 5.85
CA ARG A 45 -1.59 -9.83 5.59
C ARG A 45 -1.81 -8.77 4.51
N SER A 46 -2.53 -9.11 3.43
CA SER A 46 -2.82 -8.17 2.34
C SER A 46 -3.89 -7.12 2.67
N THR A 47 -4.70 -7.38 3.70
CA THR A 47 -5.83 -6.53 4.11
C THR A 47 -5.63 -5.90 5.49
N LEU A 48 -4.40 -5.84 6.00
CA LEU A 48 -4.11 -5.15 7.25
C LEU A 48 -4.62 -3.71 7.20
N PRO A 49 -5.37 -3.24 8.20
CA PRO A 49 -5.94 -1.89 8.22
C PRO A 49 -4.85 -0.81 8.15
N GLU A 50 -3.70 -1.05 8.76
CA GLU A 50 -2.54 -0.16 8.74
C GLU A 50 -2.06 0.16 7.32
N LEU A 51 -2.22 -0.77 6.36
CA LEU A 51 -1.85 -0.55 4.96
C LEU A 51 -2.75 0.49 4.28
N ALA A 52 -4.02 0.53 4.63
CA ALA A 52 -4.96 1.51 4.09
C ALA A 52 -4.71 2.89 4.70
N GLU A 53 -4.48 2.94 6.02
CA GLU A 53 -4.17 4.17 6.74
C GLU A 53 -2.84 4.78 6.26
N LEU A 54 -1.79 3.98 6.11
CA LEU A 54 -0.50 4.43 5.57
C LEU A 54 -0.64 5.07 4.20
N ARG A 55 -1.41 4.46 3.29
CA ARG A 55 -1.67 5.07 1.97
C ARG A 55 -2.38 6.43 2.08
N GLY A 56 -3.31 6.56 3.04
CA GLY A 56 -3.98 7.83 3.31
C GLY A 56 -3.01 8.90 3.84
N LEU A 57 -2.12 8.52 4.75
CA LEU A 57 -1.10 9.42 5.29
C LEU A 57 -0.03 9.80 4.24
N ASP A 58 0.37 8.88 3.38
CA ASP A 58 1.30 9.16 2.27
C ASP A 58 0.70 10.21 1.32
N ALA A 59 -0.59 10.11 0.99
CA ALA A 59 -1.28 11.11 0.18
C ALA A 59 -1.33 12.48 0.87
N GLN A 60 -1.58 12.52 2.20
CA GLN A 60 -1.55 13.77 2.97
C GLN A 60 -0.14 14.38 3.01
N THR A 61 0.89 13.55 3.16
CA THR A 61 2.29 13.98 3.15
C THR A 61 2.64 14.63 1.82
N SER A 62 2.23 14.04 0.71
CA SER A 62 2.48 14.61 -0.62
C SER A 62 1.87 16.00 -0.79
N VAL A 63 0.63 16.20 -0.35
CA VAL A 63 -0.04 17.52 -0.39
C VAL A 63 0.70 18.53 0.49
N LEU A 64 1.10 18.11 1.68
CA LEU A 64 1.79 18.98 2.63
C LEU A 64 3.20 19.37 2.14
N ASP A 65 3.92 18.45 1.51
CA ASP A 65 5.22 18.73 0.89
C ASP A 65 5.09 19.74 -0.27
N ASP A 66 4.04 19.64 -1.09
CA ASP A 66 3.74 20.61 -2.14
C ASP A 66 3.41 21.99 -1.56
N ASP A 67 2.65 22.06 -0.46
CA ASP A 67 2.35 23.30 0.25
C ASP A 67 3.61 23.93 0.83
N LEU A 68 4.49 23.13 1.43
CA LEU A 68 5.79 23.58 1.95
C LEU A 68 6.68 24.16 0.84
N VAL A 69 6.74 23.51 -0.31
CA VAL A 69 7.51 24.02 -1.45
C VAL A 69 6.98 25.38 -1.88
N ARG A 70 5.65 25.54 -1.98
CA ARG A 70 5.02 26.82 -2.34
C ARG A 70 5.29 27.92 -1.32
N ALA A 71 5.12 27.59 -0.03
CA ALA A 71 5.33 28.56 1.04
C ALA A 71 6.80 29.01 1.12
N ARG A 72 7.74 28.09 1.02
CA ARG A 72 9.19 28.41 1.02
C ARG A 72 9.59 29.23 -0.21
N THR A 73 9.01 28.95 -1.35
CA THR A 73 9.25 29.73 -2.59
C THR A 73 8.75 31.16 -2.39
N ALA A 74 7.51 31.34 -1.91
CA ALA A 74 6.94 32.65 -1.64
C ALA A 74 7.76 33.43 -0.60
N LEU A 75 8.21 32.78 0.47
CA LEU A 75 9.10 33.40 1.46
C LEU A 75 10.42 33.86 0.83
N GLY A 76 11.04 33.00 -0.01
CA GLY A 76 12.28 33.35 -0.71
C GLY A 76 12.11 34.52 -1.69
N ASP A 77 10.92 34.64 -2.34
CA ASP A 77 10.61 35.79 -3.20
C ASP A 77 10.52 37.07 -2.40
N VAL A 78 9.79 37.06 -1.27
CA VAL A 78 9.64 38.24 -0.40
C VAL A 78 10.98 38.61 0.27
N GLN A 79 11.82 37.65 0.64
CA GLN A 79 13.17 37.93 1.14
C GLN A 79 14.03 38.72 0.12
N ARG A 80 13.89 38.43 -1.16
CA ARG A 80 14.56 39.22 -2.21
C ARG A 80 13.96 40.64 -2.36
N GLU A 81 12.64 40.77 -2.11
CA GLU A 81 12.01 42.11 -2.07
C GLU A 81 12.52 42.96 -0.90
N ILE A 82 12.75 42.35 0.29
CA ILE A 82 13.34 43.04 1.45
C ILE A 82 14.73 43.59 1.06
N VAL A 83 15.62 42.73 0.57
CA VAL A 83 16.98 43.15 0.16
C VAL A 83 16.96 44.30 -0.83
N LYS A 84 15.98 44.28 -1.74
CA LYS A 84 15.81 45.37 -2.68
C LYS A 84 15.32 46.65 -2.00
N ALA A 85 14.33 46.57 -1.11
CA ALA A 85 13.82 47.72 -0.36
C ALA A 85 14.88 48.37 0.52
N GLU A 86 15.68 47.57 1.25
CA GLU A 86 16.82 48.02 2.03
C GLU A 86 17.85 48.76 1.15
N THR A 87 18.17 48.18 -0.02
CA THR A 87 19.09 48.84 -0.98
C THR A 87 18.54 50.18 -1.46
N ASP A 88 17.24 50.25 -1.77
CA ASP A 88 16.61 51.50 -2.25
C ASP A 88 16.62 52.57 -1.13
N VAL A 89 16.40 52.22 0.14
CA VAL A 89 16.51 53.12 1.27
C VAL A 89 17.96 53.60 1.42
N GLU A 90 18.95 52.70 1.38
CA GLU A 90 20.37 53.00 1.52
C GLU A 90 20.82 54.04 0.45
N LEU A 91 20.43 53.84 -0.83
CA LEU A 91 20.77 54.74 -1.94
C LEU A 91 20.19 56.14 -1.69
N VAL A 92 18.99 56.27 -1.15
CA VAL A 92 18.37 57.60 -0.85
C VAL A 92 19.10 58.25 0.31
N LEU A 93 19.44 57.50 1.37
CA LEU A 93 20.20 57.98 2.51
C LEU A 93 21.58 58.50 2.09
N GLU A 94 22.32 57.74 1.30
CA GLU A 94 23.64 58.17 0.79
C GLU A 94 23.55 59.43 -0.04
N ARG A 95 22.50 59.56 -0.92
CA ARG A 95 22.30 60.76 -1.68
C ARG A 95 21.98 61.95 -0.84
N SER A 96 21.08 61.81 0.16
CA SER A 96 20.73 62.81 1.12
C SER A 96 21.97 63.30 1.92
N ALA A 97 22.79 62.40 2.38
CA ALA A 97 24.02 62.69 3.09
C ALA A 97 25.01 63.48 2.24
N ARG A 98 25.17 63.12 0.96
CA ARG A 98 26.03 63.86 0.03
C ARG A 98 25.53 65.29 -0.23
N ASP A 99 24.22 65.47 -0.39
CA ASP A 99 23.63 66.81 -0.65
C ASP A 99 23.65 67.66 0.59
N GLN A 100 23.42 67.12 1.77
CA GLN A 100 23.63 67.80 3.05
C GLN A 100 25.09 68.25 3.26
N ALA A 101 26.06 67.37 2.99
CA ALA A 101 27.49 67.75 3.06
C ALA A 101 27.85 68.89 2.11
N ARG A 102 27.27 68.90 0.90
CA ARG A 102 27.50 70.01 -0.05
C ARG A 102 26.88 71.32 0.44
N MET A 103 25.69 71.27 1.06
CA MET A 103 25.08 72.44 1.69
C MET A 103 25.94 72.99 2.83
N GLN A 104 26.44 72.12 3.70
CA GLN A 104 27.29 72.51 4.84
C GLN A 104 28.64 73.12 4.40
N ALA A 105 29.19 72.67 3.27
CA ALA A 105 30.39 73.24 2.71
C ALA A 105 30.21 74.66 2.12
N GLY A 106 28.97 75.11 1.94
CA GLY A 106 28.64 76.47 1.52
C GLY A 106 29.14 76.84 0.08
N VAL A 107 29.40 75.86 -0.76
CA VAL A 107 29.93 76.04 -2.10
C VAL A 107 28.77 76.21 -3.10
N GLY A 108 28.59 77.43 -3.63
CA GLY A 108 27.58 77.72 -4.66
C GLY A 108 26.83 79.04 -4.45
N THR A 109 25.90 79.38 -5.34
CA THR A 109 25.07 80.57 -5.21
C THR A 109 23.89 80.35 -4.22
N ALA A 110 23.25 81.42 -3.78
CA ALA A 110 22.03 81.34 -2.93
C ALA A 110 20.93 80.45 -3.61
N LYS A 111 20.83 80.50 -4.94
CA LYS A 111 19.89 79.69 -5.73
C LYS A 111 20.27 78.21 -5.69
N ASP A 112 21.56 77.89 -5.74
CA ASP A 112 22.04 76.52 -5.64
C ASP A 112 21.75 75.92 -4.25
N MET A 113 21.94 76.72 -3.18
CA MET A 113 21.60 76.29 -1.79
C MET A 113 20.10 76.03 -1.64
N GLN A 114 19.26 76.89 -2.22
CA GLN A 114 17.81 76.69 -2.20
C GLN A 114 17.38 75.42 -2.95
N ALA A 115 18.03 75.15 -4.11
CA ALA A 115 17.78 73.95 -4.87
C ALA A 115 18.19 72.70 -4.11
N LEU A 116 19.37 72.70 -3.48
CA LEU A 116 19.82 71.57 -2.62
C LEU A 116 18.91 71.32 -1.43
N GLN A 117 18.37 72.42 -0.79
CA GLN A 117 17.41 72.24 0.30
C GLN A 117 16.14 71.55 -0.18
N HIS A 118 15.59 71.99 -1.34
CA HIS A 118 14.40 71.31 -1.89
C HIS A 118 14.67 69.86 -2.26
N GLU A 119 15.87 69.51 -2.74
CA GLU A 119 16.25 68.15 -3.03
C GLU A 119 16.34 67.31 -1.73
N VAL A 120 16.99 67.80 -0.68
CA VAL A 120 17.06 67.12 0.63
C VAL A 120 15.65 66.89 1.22
N ASP A 121 14.76 67.88 1.15
CA ASP A 121 13.38 67.73 1.59
C ASP A 121 12.61 66.72 0.74
N SER A 122 12.88 66.63 -0.55
CA SER A 122 12.31 65.60 -1.45
C SER A 122 12.84 64.21 -1.14
N LEU A 123 14.15 64.07 -0.89
CA LEU A 123 14.77 62.79 -0.49
C LEU A 123 14.26 62.30 0.85
N ALA A 124 14.04 63.20 1.84
CA ALA A 124 13.43 62.84 3.12
C ALA A 124 12.01 62.23 2.98
N ARG A 125 11.16 62.83 2.12
CA ARG A 125 9.84 62.27 1.82
C ARG A 125 9.94 60.95 1.09
N ARG A 126 10.92 60.78 0.17
CA ARG A 126 11.15 59.53 -0.56
C ARG A 126 11.65 58.44 0.39
N GLN A 127 12.56 58.76 1.31
CA GLN A 127 13.03 57.83 2.33
C GLN A 127 11.88 57.32 3.21
N ALA A 128 11.03 58.17 3.73
CA ALA A 128 9.88 57.74 4.53
C ALA A 128 8.96 56.79 3.77
N THR A 129 8.70 57.08 2.48
CA THR A 129 7.89 56.17 1.64
C THR A 129 8.56 54.81 1.43
N LEU A 130 9.89 54.75 1.26
CA LEU A 130 10.62 53.49 1.08
C LEU A 130 10.71 52.69 2.35
N GLU A 131 10.88 53.35 3.50
CA GLU A 131 10.84 52.70 4.82
C GLU A 131 9.46 52.09 5.11
N ASP A 132 8.36 52.79 4.76
CA ASP A 132 7.01 52.24 4.85
C ASP A 132 6.85 50.95 3.96
N ILE A 133 7.39 50.97 2.74
CA ILE A 133 7.39 49.82 1.83
C ILE A 133 8.23 48.66 2.44
N GLU A 134 9.41 48.97 2.97
CA GLU A 134 10.27 47.97 3.61
C GLU A 134 9.54 47.28 4.77
N LEU A 135 8.91 48.04 5.66
CA LEU A 135 8.10 47.51 6.75
C LEU A 135 6.96 46.60 6.25
N GLU A 136 6.23 47.02 5.21
CA GLU A 136 5.15 46.18 4.65
C GLU A 136 5.67 44.86 4.10
N VAL A 137 6.83 44.86 3.43
CA VAL A 137 7.46 43.65 2.89
C VAL A 137 7.96 42.77 4.03
N MET A 138 8.53 43.34 5.10
CA MET A 138 8.96 42.60 6.28
C MET A 138 7.78 41.91 7.00
N GLU A 139 6.66 42.59 7.19
CA GLU A 139 5.44 42.02 7.80
C GLU A 139 4.93 40.83 6.95
N ARG A 140 4.96 40.95 5.63
CA ARG A 140 4.61 39.82 4.73
C ARG A 140 5.56 38.64 4.88
N ALA A 141 6.87 38.90 5.03
CA ALA A 141 7.87 37.86 5.24
C ALA A 141 7.66 37.11 6.56
N GLU A 142 7.33 37.84 7.66
CA GLU A 142 7.02 37.25 8.95
C GLU A 142 5.79 36.33 8.88
N GLY A 143 4.73 36.77 8.18
CA GLY A 143 3.54 35.94 7.96
C GLY A 143 3.87 34.64 7.21
N LEU A 144 4.65 34.75 6.13
CA LEU A 144 5.07 33.57 5.34
C LEU A 144 6.01 32.64 6.14
N ALA A 145 6.91 33.21 6.94
CA ALA A 145 7.79 32.41 7.82
C ALA A 145 6.97 31.64 8.89
N ALA A 146 5.95 32.26 9.46
CA ALA A 146 5.02 31.57 10.38
C ALA A 146 4.25 30.44 9.68
N ASP A 147 3.81 30.64 8.45
CA ASP A 147 3.17 29.60 7.65
C ASP A 147 4.10 28.42 7.35
N VAL A 148 5.35 28.67 6.96
CA VAL A 148 6.37 27.64 6.76
C VAL A 148 6.56 26.83 8.04
N SER A 149 6.75 27.51 9.17
CA SER A 149 6.95 26.86 10.48
C SER A 149 5.75 25.97 10.86
N ARG A 150 4.53 26.44 10.62
CA ARG A 150 3.30 25.67 10.87
C ARG A 150 3.22 24.43 10.00
N LEU A 151 3.55 24.55 8.72
CA LEU A 151 3.55 23.42 7.76
C LEU A 151 4.64 22.39 8.11
N GLU A 152 5.84 22.85 8.50
CA GLU A 152 6.93 21.98 8.97
C GLU A 152 6.52 21.18 10.20
N SER A 153 5.94 21.85 11.20
CA SER A 153 5.43 21.19 12.40
C SER A 153 4.35 20.14 12.09
N ALA A 154 3.43 20.45 11.17
CA ALA A 154 2.41 19.51 10.72
C ALA A 154 3.03 18.29 10.02
N ARG A 155 4.06 18.50 9.19
CA ARG A 155 4.81 17.42 8.53
C ARG A 155 5.51 16.51 9.51
N ASP A 156 6.14 17.09 10.55
CA ASP A 156 6.84 16.32 11.58
C ASP A 156 5.86 15.46 12.39
N GLN A 157 4.69 16.00 12.76
CA GLN A 157 3.63 15.24 13.42
C GLN A 157 3.12 14.09 12.55
N LEU A 158 2.96 14.33 11.26
CA LEU A 158 2.55 13.31 10.30
C LEU A 158 3.60 12.20 10.16
N THR A 159 4.89 12.57 10.15
CA THR A 159 6.01 11.62 10.11
C THR A 159 6.02 10.72 11.33
N ILE A 160 5.85 11.28 12.54
CA ILE A 160 5.76 10.50 13.77
C ILE A 160 4.61 9.49 13.69
N LYS A 161 3.42 9.93 13.25
CA LYS A 161 2.25 9.06 13.10
C LYS A 161 2.47 7.93 12.10
N ILE A 162 3.14 8.23 10.97
CA ILE A 162 3.51 7.24 9.95
C ILE A 162 4.46 6.19 10.55
N ASP A 163 5.46 6.61 11.32
CA ASP A 163 6.45 5.70 11.90
C ASP A 163 5.83 4.81 12.99
N GLU A 164 4.94 5.34 13.82
CA GLU A 164 4.15 4.55 14.78
C GLU A 164 3.30 3.50 14.06
N LEU A 165 2.61 3.89 12.99
CA LEU A 165 1.74 2.99 12.23
C LEU A 165 2.54 1.93 11.46
N LYS A 166 3.73 2.28 10.94
CA LYS A 166 4.68 1.30 10.37
C LYS A 166 5.12 0.28 11.41
N ALA A 167 5.43 0.72 12.62
CA ALA A 167 5.82 -0.18 13.70
C ALA A 167 4.68 -1.16 14.09
N LEU A 168 3.42 -0.70 14.09
CA LEU A 168 2.26 -1.56 14.32
C LEU A 168 2.09 -2.58 13.19
N ARG A 169 2.15 -2.13 11.94
CA ARG A 169 2.10 -3.01 10.75
C ARG A 169 3.18 -4.10 10.82
N ASP A 170 4.42 -3.71 11.14
CA ASP A 170 5.56 -4.64 11.14
C ASP A 170 5.42 -5.70 12.24
N ARG A 171 4.88 -5.33 13.40
CA ARG A 171 4.52 -6.29 14.47
C ARG A 171 3.44 -7.27 14.01
N ALA A 172 2.36 -6.75 13.41
CA ALA A 172 1.29 -7.61 12.91
C ALA A 172 1.78 -8.56 11.82
N ILE A 173 2.67 -8.11 10.93
CA ILE A 173 3.31 -8.96 9.92
C ILE A 173 4.19 -10.03 10.58
N ALA A 174 5.01 -9.67 11.56
CA ALA A 174 5.88 -10.63 12.26
C ALA A 174 5.09 -11.72 12.98
N GLU A 175 3.94 -11.39 13.59
CA GLU A 175 3.04 -12.37 14.20
C GLU A 175 2.46 -13.34 13.16
N LEU A 176 2.02 -12.84 12.01
CA LEU A 176 1.51 -13.64 10.90
C LEU A 176 2.61 -14.53 10.29
N ASP A 177 3.83 -14.02 10.14
CA ASP A 177 4.97 -14.78 9.61
C ASP A 177 5.38 -15.91 10.57
N ALA A 178 5.34 -15.69 11.88
CA ALA A 178 5.55 -16.75 12.87
C ALA A 178 4.47 -17.84 12.81
N GLU A 179 3.20 -17.47 12.59
CA GLU A 179 2.11 -18.43 12.39
C GLU A 179 2.31 -19.23 11.09
N VAL A 180 2.73 -18.59 9.99
CA VAL A 180 3.07 -19.26 8.72
C VAL A 180 4.19 -20.28 8.90
N GLU A 181 5.24 -19.92 9.62
CA GLU A 181 6.37 -20.83 9.89
C GLU A 181 5.91 -22.07 10.67
N GLN A 182 5.13 -21.89 11.74
CA GLN A 182 4.61 -22.99 12.53
C GLN A 182 3.71 -23.91 11.70
N ILE A 183 2.82 -23.35 10.88
CA ILE A 183 1.95 -24.13 9.98
C ILE A 183 2.80 -24.85 8.93
N GLY A 184 3.87 -24.23 8.43
CA GLY A 184 4.79 -24.82 7.45
C GLY A 184 5.43 -26.11 7.95
N TYR A 185 5.88 -26.15 9.22
CA TYR A 185 6.39 -27.38 9.83
C TYR A 185 5.32 -28.46 9.89
N SER A 186 4.14 -28.14 10.42
CA SER A 186 3.02 -29.09 10.52
C SER A 186 2.58 -29.60 9.15
N ARG A 187 2.59 -28.72 8.13
CA ARG A 187 2.26 -29.07 6.75
C ARG A 187 3.24 -30.08 6.17
N GLY A 188 4.54 -29.89 6.44
CA GLY A 188 5.59 -30.82 6.00
C GLY A 188 5.38 -32.22 6.55
N ASP A 189 5.07 -32.35 7.84
CA ASP A 189 4.81 -33.62 8.50
C ASP A 189 3.55 -34.30 7.93
N VAL A 190 2.48 -33.57 7.74
CA VAL A 190 1.23 -34.08 7.15
C VAL A 190 1.47 -34.51 5.70
N GLN A 191 2.17 -33.70 4.90
CA GLN A 191 2.51 -33.98 3.50
C GLN A 191 3.32 -35.27 3.36
N ALA A 192 4.30 -35.49 4.23
CA ALA A 192 5.08 -36.73 4.26
C ALA A 192 4.20 -37.97 4.48
N GLY A 193 3.17 -37.86 5.32
CA GLY A 193 2.22 -38.93 5.59
C GLY A 193 1.15 -39.12 4.50
N VAL A 194 0.92 -38.13 3.63
CA VAL A 194 0.02 -38.24 2.45
C VAL A 194 0.71 -38.98 1.32
N GLY A 195 2.00 -38.75 1.06
CA GLY A 195 2.81 -39.33 -0.01
C GLY A 195 2.77 -38.49 -1.29
N GLU A 196 3.89 -38.50 -2.02
CA GLU A 196 4.16 -37.60 -3.15
C GLU A 196 3.13 -37.68 -4.29
N ASP A 197 2.68 -38.89 -4.62
CA ASP A 197 1.72 -39.15 -5.69
C ASP A 197 0.37 -38.46 -5.45
N LEU A 198 -0.15 -38.60 -4.22
CA LEU A 198 -1.43 -38.03 -3.82
C LEU A 198 -1.32 -36.52 -3.55
N VAL A 199 -0.20 -36.06 -2.99
CA VAL A 199 0.10 -34.63 -2.85
C VAL A 199 0.16 -33.95 -4.20
N GLY A 200 0.84 -34.54 -5.21
CA GLY A 200 0.94 -33.96 -6.54
C GLY A 200 -0.43 -33.78 -7.21
N LEU A 201 -1.34 -34.76 -7.03
CA LEU A 201 -2.73 -34.63 -7.49
C LEU A 201 -3.48 -33.52 -6.73
N TYR A 202 -3.35 -33.49 -5.42
CA TYR A 202 -3.97 -32.49 -4.56
C TYR A 202 -3.56 -31.05 -4.93
N GLU A 203 -2.26 -30.79 -5.04
CA GLU A 203 -1.73 -29.46 -5.38
C GLU A 203 -2.21 -28.99 -6.76
N LYS A 204 -2.23 -29.88 -7.75
CA LYS A 204 -2.74 -29.56 -9.07
C LYS A 204 -4.21 -29.14 -9.05
N ILE A 205 -5.02 -29.83 -8.25
CA ILE A 205 -6.45 -29.53 -8.12
C ILE A 205 -6.61 -28.24 -7.30
N ARG A 206 -5.89 -28.08 -6.20
CA ARG A 206 -5.92 -26.89 -5.34
C ARG A 206 -5.64 -25.62 -6.14
N ALA A 207 -4.59 -25.64 -6.96
CA ALA A 207 -4.21 -24.48 -7.79
C ALA A 207 -5.31 -24.06 -8.79
N SER A 208 -6.08 -25.02 -9.33
CA SER A 208 -7.13 -24.75 -10.31
C SER A 208 -8.53 -24.56 -9.72
N SER A 209 -8.71 -24.78 -8.41
CA SER A 209 -10.02 -24.87 -7.76
C SER A 209 -10.19 -23.88 -6.60
N GLY A 210 -9.51 -22.72 -6.68
CA GLY A 210 -9.66 -21.66 -5.69
C GLY A 210 -9.14 -22.01 -4.30
N GLY A 211 -8.00 -22.73 -4.21
CA GLY A 211 -7.36 -23.06 -2.94
C GLY A 211 -7.89 -24.33 -2.24
N ILE A 212 -8.88 -25.02 -2.84
CA ILE A 212 -9.46 -26.26 -2.25
C ILE A 212 -9.18 -27.44 -3.17
N GLY A 213 -8.24 -28.31 -2.78
CA GLY A 213 -7.86 -29.53 -3.52
C GLY A 213 -8.64 -30.77 -3.09
N ALA A 214 -8.95 -30.89 -1.80
CA ALA A 214 -9.67 -32.03 -1.21
C ALA A 214 -10.84 -31.54 -0.36
N ALA A 215 -11.92 -32.32 -0.32
CA ALA A 215 -13.12 -32.01 0.42
C ALA A 215 -13.77 -33.28 0.99
N VAL A 216 -14.40 -33.17 2.15
CA VAL A 216 -15.16 -34.25 2.74
C VAL A 216 -16.45 -34.49 1.98
N LEU A 217 -16.80 -35.76 1.78
CA LEU A 217 -18.18 -36.13 1.46
C LEU A 217 -18.99 -36.15 2.73
N ARG A 218 -20.00 -35.32 2.83
CA ARG A 218 -20.89 -35.25 4.01
C ARG A 218 -22.35 -35.33 3.56
N GLN A 219 -23.09 -36.32 4.11
CA GLN A 219 -24.51 -36.51 3.82
C GLN A 219 -24.81 -36.40 2.32
N ARG A 220 -24.04 -37.13 1.49
CA ARG A 220 -24.13 -37.16 0.03
C ARG A 220 -23.85 -35.83 -0.69
N ARG A 221 -23.25 -34.84 0.02
CA ARG A 221 -22.85 -33.56 -0.53
C ARG A 221 -21.32 -33.42 -0.57
N CYS A 222 -20.83 -32.78 -1.62
CA CYS A 222 -19.41 -32.42 -1.70
C CYS A 222 -19.15 -31.20 -0.85
N GLY A 223 -18.29 -31.30 0.19
CA GLY A 223 -17.91 -30.18 1.03
C GLY A 223 -17.10 -29.08 0.32
N GLY A 224 -16.63 -29.31 -0.92
CA GLY A 224 -15.88 -28.32 -1.68
C GLY A 224 -16.72 -27.39 -2.56
N CYS A 225 -17.80 -27.91 -3.18
CA CYS A 225 -18.73 -27.11 -4.00
C CYS A 225 -20.13 -27.01 -3.39
N ASN A 226 -20.38 -27.71 -2.28
CA ASN A 226 -21.65 -27.78 -1.56
C ASN A 226 -22.83 -28.34 -2.36
N LEU A 227 -22.57 -28.93 -3.53
CA LEU A 227 -23.61 -29.57 -4.35
C LEU A 227 -23.90 -30.98 -3.84
N GLU A 228 -25.17 -31.36 -3.91
CA GLU A 228 -25.61 -32.72 -3.64
C GLU A 228 -25.26 -33.60 -4.83
N LEU A 229 -24.69 -34.77 -4.57
CA LEU A 229 -24.33 -35.74 -5.60
C LEU A 229 -25.58 -36.51 -6.05
N ASN A 230 -25.68 -36.74 -7.33
CA ASN A 230 -26.76 -37.52 -7.92
C ASN A 230 -26.66 -39.00 -7.51
N GLN A 231 -27.73 -39.77 -7.68
CA GLN A 231 -27.80 -41.17 -7.27
C GLN A 231 -26.79 -42.07 -8.01
N VAL A 232 -26.47 -41.72 -9.26
CA VAL A 232 -25.49 -42.50 -10.06
C VAL A 232 -24.09 -42.35 -9.49
N ASP A 233 -23.71 -41.11 -9.13
CA ASP A 233 -22.41 -40.83 -8.49
C ASP A 233 -22.33 -41.47 -7.09
N ILE A 234 -23.38 -41.39 -6.31
CA ILE A 234 -23.44 -42.04 -4.99
C ILE A 234 -23.26 -43.56 -5.12
N ASN A 235 -23.94 -44.18 -6.04
CA ASN A 235 -23.81 -45.65 -6.27
C ASN A 235 -22.38 -46.01 -6.69
N ARG A 236 -21.74 -45.22 -7.56
CA ARG A 236 -20.35 -45.38 -7.97
C ARG A 236 -19.40 -45.25 -6.77
N ILE A 237 -19.58 -44.21 -5.94
CA ILE A 237 -18.74 -43.94 -4.77
C ILE A 237 -18.88 -45.06 -3.73
N THR A 238 -20.10 -45.58 -3.54
CA THR A 238 -20.38 -46.71 -2.60
C THR A 238 -19.73 -48.02 -3.09
N ALA A 239 -19.73 -48.27 -4.43
CA ALA A 239 -19.15 -49.46 -5.04
C ALA A 239 -17.61 -49.41 -5.15
N ALA A 240 -17.01 -48.25 -5.08
CA ALA A 240 -15.58 -48.03 -5.22
C ALA A 240 -14.79 -48.62 -4.06
N ALA A 241 -13.60 -49.18 -4.33
CA ALA A 241 -12.71 -49.70 -3.32
C ALA A 241 -12.31 -48.64 -2.31
N GLN A 242 -11.97 -49.00 -1.09
CA GLN A 242 -11.66 -48.02 -0.03
C GLN A 242 -10.38 -47.23 -0.31
N ASP A 243 -9.45 -47.82 -1.03
CA ASP A 243 -8.18 -47.21 -1.45
C ASP A 243 -8.29 -46.40 -2.77
N GLU A 244 -9.43 -46.44 -3.46
CA GLU A 244 -9.65 -45.64 -4.68
C GLU A 244 -9.81 -44.17 -4.32
N VAL A 245 -9.00 -43.31 -4.96
CA VAL A 245 -9.07 -41.85 -4.80
C VAL A 245 -10.19 -41.29 -5.66
N LEU A 246 -11.26 -40.89 -5.04
CA LEU A 246 -12.47 -40.39 -5.70
C LEU A 246 -12.39 -38.88 -5.98
N ARG A 247 -13.15 -38.46 -7.00
CA ARG A 247 -13.28 -37.05 -7.35
C ARG A 247 -14.74 -36.68 -7.55
N CYS A 248 -15.09 -35.48 -7.11
CA CYS A 248 -16.41 -34.91 -7.40
C CYS A 248 -16.57 -34.69 -8.91
N GLU A 249 -17.67 -35.14 -9.52
CA GLU A 249 -17.92 -34.96 -10.96
C GLU A 249 -18.14 -33.49 -11.31
N GLU A 250 -18.72 -32.71 -10.41
CA GLU A 250 -19.06 -31.30 -10.63
C GLU A 250 -17.82 -30.37 -10.53
N CYS A 251 -17.03 -30.52 -9.48
CA CYS A 251 -15.95 -29.57 -9.18
C CYS A 251 -14.54 -30.19 -9.28
N ARG A 252 -14.43 -31.48 -9.53
CA ARG A 252 -13.19 -32.24 -9.72
C ARG A 252 -12.26 -32.33 -8.52
N ARG A 253 -12.64 -31.77 -7.36
CA ARG A 253 -11.88 -31.89 -6.11
C ARG A 253 -11.82 -33.33 -5.62
N ILE A 254 -10.75 -33.71 -4.95
CA ILE A 254 -10.64 -35.02 -4.31
C ILE A 254 -11.73 -35.12 -3.24
N LEU A 255 -12.49 -36.21 -3.28
CA LEU A 255 -13.63 -36.43 -2.40
C LEU A 255 -13.30 -37.51 -1.37
N ILE A 256 -13.24 -37.12 -0.12
CA ILE A 256 -12.83 -37.99 0.97
C ILE A 256 -14.08 -38.57 1.67
N ARG A 257 -14.13 -39.91 1.72
CA ARG A 257 -15.17 -40.64 2.45
C ARG A 257 -14.87 -40.66 3.92
N THR A 258 -15.88 -40.41 4.74
CA THR A 258 -15.84 -40.49 6.22
C THR A 258 -17.10 -41.17 6.74
N SER A 259 -17.20 -41.38 8.04
CA SER A 259 -18.42 -41.88 8.68
C SER A 259 -19.65 -40.97 8.49
N GLU A 260 -19.44 -39.70 8.12
CA GLU A 260 -20.52 -38.71 7.89
C GLU A 260 -20.98 -38.71 6.43
N SER A 261 -20.41 -39.53 5.55
CA SER A 261 -20.69 -39.50 4.11
C SER A 261 -22.15 -39.84 3.75
N GLY A 262 -22.84 -40.64 4.58
CA GLY A 262 -24.23 -41.05 4.33
C GLY A 262 -24.39 -42.01 3.15
N ILE A 263 -23.38 -42.90 2.95
CA ILE A 263 -23.32 -43.92 1.88
C ILE A 263 -23.04 -45.28 2.46
#